data_209bcfb386986d28d43f419f334c9d00
#
_entry.id   209bcfb386986d28d43f419f334c9d00
#
_cell.length_a   1.000
_cell.length_b   1.000
_cell.length_c   1.000
_cell.angle_alpha   90.00
_cell.angle_beta   90.00
_cell.angle_gamma   90.00
#
_symmetry.space_group_name_H-M   'P 1'
#
loop_
_entity.id
_entity.type
_entity.pdbx_description
1 polymer ?
#
loop_
_entity_poly.entity_id
_entity_poly.type
_entity_poly.pdbx_seq_one_letter_code
_entity_poly.pdbx_strand_id
1 'polypeptide(L)'
;MRTLVIGDIHGAYAALLEVLERARVTPDDLLIFLGDYADRGKHTPEVLDELIALQQTHQVIYLRGNHDALCCDFLLGKPMSDLWRSHGGKATEEAYKHYSKEDKQLHIDFLQSLRNYLLDGQNRLFLHAGFTDRGGVAHEFFTENFYWDRTLWELALATPEDMLPTDPYYPKRLSLYKEIYIGHTPTLNYGTDQPMCRHHVWNLDTGAGFNSRLTIMDIETKEYWQAAVNE
;
A
#
# COMPACT_ATOMS: atom_id res chain seq x y z
N MET A 1 17.06 0.75 14.99
CA MET A 1 16.29 1.24 13.82
C MET A 1 15.72 0.02 13.12
N ARG A 2 14.40 -0.18 13.21
CA ARG A 2 13.67 -1.20 12.45
C ARG A 2 13.20 -0.60 11.13
N THR A 3 12.87 -1.42 10.15
CA THR A 3 12.11 -1.01 8.98
C THR A 3 10.76 -1.71 9.04
N LEU A 4 9.70 -0.92 9.15
CA LEU A 4 8.33 -1.37 9.29
C LEU A 4 7.54 -1.05 8.03
N VAL A 5 6.85 -2.05 7.47
CA VAL A 5 6.02 -1.89 6.27
C VAL A 5 4.54 -1.97 6.64
N ILE A 6 3.75 -1.03 6.14
CA ILE A 6 2.33 -0.89 6.43
C ILE A 6 1.54 -1.15 5.15
N GLY A 7 0.54 -2.04 5.22
CA GLY A 7 -0.36 -2.35 4.10
C GLY A 7 -1.43 -1.29 3.88
N ASP A 8 -2.42 -1.62 3.04
CA ASP A 8 -3.52 -0.76 2.65
C ASP A 8 -4.35 -0.29 3.86
N ILE A 9 -4.72 1.00 3.89
CA ILE A 9 -5.39 1.63 5.05
C ILE A 9 -6.87 1.90 4.74
N HIS A 10 -7.16 2.48 3.59
CA HIS A 10 -8.52 2.75 3.11
C HIS A 10 -9.39 3.52 4.12
N GLY A 11 -8.91 4.66 4.61
CA GLY A 11 -9.67 5.49 5.54
C GLY A 11 -9.89 4.89 6.93
N ALA A 12 -9.24 3.77 7.27
CA ALA A 12 -9.35 3.10 8.57
C ALA A 12 -8.50 3.81 9.64
N TYR A 13 -8.87 5.03 10.01
CA TYR A 13 -8.08 5.90 10.89
C TYR A 13 -7.83 5.31 12.28
N ALA A 14 -8.87 4.77 12.92
CA ALA A 14 -8.73 4.17 14.24
C ALA A 14 -7.78 2.96 14.22
N ALA A 15 -7.86 2.13 13.17
CA ALA A 15 -6.99 0.98 13.00
C ALA A 15 -5.54 1.41 12.72
N LEU A 16 -5.31 2.52 12.01
CA LEU A 16 -3.97 3.10 11.81
C LEU A 16 -3.33 3.47 13.14
N LEU A 17 -4.01 4.22 13.98
CA LEU A 17 -3.49 4.61 15.29
C LEU A 17 -3.20 3.37 16.16
N GLU A 18 -4.14 2.42 16.21
CA GLU A 18 -4.01 1.20 17.00
C GLU A 18 -2.83 0.34 16.53
N VAL A 19 -2.63 0.16 15.21
CA VAL A 19 -1.54 -0.70 14.73
C VAL A 19 -0.16 -0.09 14.98
N LEU A 20 -0.02 1.25 14.87
CA LEU A 20 1.21 1.97 15.21
C LEU A 20 1.54 1.82 16.71
N GLU A 21 0.53 1.92 17.59
CA GLU A 21 0.69 1.70 19.03
C GLU A 21 1.08 0.24 19.34
N ARG A 22 0.41 -0.75 18.77
CA ARG A 22 0.70 -2.19 18.95
C ARG A 22 2.12 -2.55 18.54
N ALA A 23 2.59 -1.99 17.42
CA ALA A 23 3.95 -2.17 16.94
C ALA A 23 4.98 -1.36 17.76
N ARG A 24 4.52 -0.51 18.69
CA ARG A 24 5.37 0.40 19.48
C ARG A 24 6.34 1.16 18.60
N VAL A 25 5.78 1.82 17.59
CA VAL A 25 6.57 2.62 16.64
C VAL A 25 7.29 3.75 17.38
N THR A 26 8.53 4.00 16.99
CA THR A 26 9.38 5.04 17.57
C THR A 26 9.99 5.93 16.47
N PRO A 27 10.42 7.17 16.78
CA PRO A 27 11.07 8.05 15.81
C PRO A 27 12.33 7.46 15.14
N ASP A 28 12.94 6.44 15.75
CA ASP A 28 14.11 5.75 15.19
C ASP A 28 13.74 4.70 14.13
N ASP A 29 12.47 4.38 13.96
CA ASP A 29 12.00 3.41 12.98
C ASP A 29 11.79 4.07 11.61
N LEU A 30 12.12 3.34 10.54
CA LEU A 30 11.73 3.70 9.18
C LEU A 30 10.37 3.07 8.86
N LEU A 31 9.39 3.90 8.55
CA LEU A 31 8.05 3.46 8.15
C LEU A 31 7.91 3.53 6.63
N ILE A 32 7.49 2.43 6.00
CA ILE A 32 7.20 2.37 4.56
C ILE A 32 5.72 2.01 4.39
N PHE A 33 4.95 2.93 3.88
CA PHE A 33 3.53 2.74 3.61
C PHE A 33 3.34 2.33 2.15
N LEU A 34 2.61 1.24 1.92
CA LEU A 34 2.48 0.65 0.58
C LEU A 34 1.41 1.30 -0.31
N GLY A 35 0.67 2.30 0.19
CA GLY A 35 -0.37 2.98 -0.57
C GLY A 35 -1.79 2.60 -0.16
N ASP A 36 -2.76 3.11 -0.92
CA ASP A 36 -4.19 2.98 -0.67
C ASP A 36 -4.61 3.49 0.71
N TYR A 37 -4.31 4.77 0.95
CA TYR A 37 -4.72 5.50 2.16
C TYR A 37 -6.18 5.90 2.11
N ALA A 38 -6.68 6.18 0.90
CA ALA A 38 -7.99 6.74 0.61
C ALA A 38 -9.04 5.68 0.24
N ASP A 39 -10.29 6.15 0.20
CA ASP A 39 -11.49 5.42 -0.22
C ASP A 39 -11.94 4.31 0.76
N ARG A 40 -13.15 3.80 0.57
CA ARG A 40 -13.82 2.72 1.33
C ARG A 40 -14.22 3.12 2.74
N GLY A 41 -13.28 3.42 3.63
CA GLY A 41 -13.52 3.94 4.98
C GLY A 41 -13.92 5.41 4.96
N LYS A 42 -14.50 5.88 6.08
CA LYS A 42 -15.09 7.22 6.22
C LYS A 42 -14.08 8.31 6.55
N HIS A 43 -12.89 7.92 6.99
CA HIS A 43 -11.90 8.81 7.59
C HIS A 43 -10.67 9.05 6.69
N THR A 44 -10.89 9.08 5.36
CA THR A 44 -9.80 9.40 4.42
C THR A 44 -9.07 10.70 4.77
N PRO A 45 -9.76 11.83 5.07
CA PRO A 45 -9.06 13.07 5.42
C PRO A 45 -8.21 12.93 6.69
N GLU A 46 -8.75 12.32 7.75
CA GLU A 46 -8.06 12.13 9.03
C GLU A 46 -6.83 11.22 8.87
N VAL A 47 -6.92 10.19 8.00
CA VAL A 47 -5.75 9.36 7.65
C VAL A 47 -4.69 10.21 6.98
N LEU A 48 -5.04 11.05 6.00
CA LEU A 48 -4.06 11.90 5.30
C LEU A 48 -3.44 12.94 6.25
N ASP A 49 -4.24 13.55 7.14
CA ASP A 49 -3.74 14.46 8.18
C ASP A 49 -2.71 13.77 9.08
N GLU A 50 -2.99 12.56 9.55
CA GLU A 50 -2.08 11.77 10.39
C GLU A 50 -0.78 11.43 9.64
N LEU A 51 -0.87 10.97 8.39
CA LEU A 51 0.30 10.66 7.58
C LEU A 51 1.18 11.90 7.33
N ILE A 52 0.57 13.06 7.10
CA ILE A 52 1.29 14.35 6.98
C ILE A 52 1.97 14.70 8.32
N ALA A 53 1.30 14.51 9.46
CA ALA A 53 1.88 14.76 10.77
C ALA A 53 3.04 13.83 11.11
N LEU A 54 2.96 12.55 10.75
CA LEU A 54 4.04 11.57 10.96
C LEU A 54 5.35 11.97 10.28
N GLN A 55 5.33 12.70 9.16
CA GLN A 55 6.54 13.19 8.49
C GLN A 55 7.37 14.14 9.35
N GLN A 56 6.76 14.79 10.34
CA GLN A 56 7.45 15.76 11.20
C GLN A 56 8.24 15.09 12.32
N THR A 57 7.92 13.83 12.63
CA THR A 57 8.42 13.14 13.81
C THR A 57 9.10 11.81 13.52
N HIS A 58 8.86 11.22 12.36
CA HIS A 58 9.37 9.89 11.96
C HIS A 58 10.06 9.92 10.59
N GLN A 59 10.91 8.94 10.34
CA GLN A 59 11.40 8.66 9.00
C GLN A 59 10.31 7.87 8.24
N VAL A 60 9.72 8.48 7.21
CA VAL A 60 8.60 7.88 6.49
C VAL A 60 8.82 7.90 4.98
N ILE A 61 8.35 6.86 4.32
CA ILE A 61 8.27 6.76 2.87
C ILE A 61 6.85 6.35 2.52
N TYR A 62 6.20 7.17 1.70
CA TYR A 62 4.84 6.93 1.22
C TYR A 62 4.84 6.52 -0.24
N LEU A 63 4.27 5.36 -0.53
CA LEU A 63 4.06 4.87 -1.88
C LEU A 63 2.64 5.18 -2.34
N ARG A 64 2.46 5.23 -3.64
CA ARG A 64 1.17 5.54 -4.27
C ARG A 64 0.38 4.27 -4.49
N GLY A 65 -0.85 4.24 -3.96
CA GLY A 65 -1.87 3.29 -4.35
C GLY A 65 -2.78 3.83 -5.46
N ASN A 66 -3.55 2.95 -6.06
CA ASN A 66 -4.50 3.36 -7.10
C ASN A 66 -5.66 4.20 -6.55
N HIS A 67 -6.11 3.93 -5.33
CA HIS A 67 -7.12 4.75 -4.67
C HIS A 67 -6.59 6.15 -4.30
N ASP A 68 -5.30 6.27 -4.01
CA ASP A 68 -4.66 7.57 -3.75
C ASP A 68 -4.60 8.42 -5.03
N ALA A 69 -4.28 7.81 -6.18
CA ALA A 69 -4.30 8.48 -7.48
C ALA A 69 -5.72 8.96 -7.84
N LEU A 70 -6.73 8.13 -7.61
CA LEU A 70 -8.13 8.48 -7.84
C LEU A 70 -8.62 9.57 -6.87
N CYS A 71 -8.27 9.50 -5.59
CA CYS A 71 -8.57 10.53 -4.60
C CYS A 71 -7.94 11.88 -4.98
N CYS A 72 -6.67 11.87 -5.43
CA CYS A 72 -6.01 13.07 -5.93
C CYS A 72 -6.76 13.68 -7.13
N ASP A 73 -7.17 12.86 -8.09
CA ASP A 73 -7.96 13.29 -9.23
C ASP A 73 -9.31 13.92 -8.83
N PHE A 74 -9.99 13.30 -7.86
CA PHE A 74 -11.21 13.83 -7.28
C PHE A 74 -10.98 15.21 -6.63
N LEU A 75 -9.97 15.36 -5.79
CA LEU A 75 -9.65 16.61 -5.10
C LEU A 75 -9.25 17.72 -6.08
N LEU A 76 -8.60 17.37 -7.19
CA LEU A 76 -8.30 18.29 -8.31
C LEU A 76 -9.53 18.67 -9.14
N GLY A 77 -10.71 18.12 -8.83
CA GLY A 77 -11.96 18.41 -9.53
C GLY A 77 -12.12 17.73 -10.89
N LYS A 78 -11.37 16.65 -11.15
CA LYS A 78 -11.55 15.86 -12.37
C LYS A 78 -12.89 15.10 -12.34
N PRO A 79 -13.51 14.82 -13.50
CA PRO A 79 -14.70 13.99 -13.56
C PRO A 79 -14.41 12.58 -13.03
N MET A 80 -15.19 12.10 -12.06
CA MET A 80 -15.04 10.77 -11.46
C MET A 80 -16.09 9.81 -12.01
N SER A 81 -15.65 8.57 -12.25
CA SER A 81 -16.51 7.50 -12.77
C SER A 81 -17.44 6.94 -11.68
N ASP A 82 -18.59 6.40 -12.10
CA ASP A 82 -19.49 5.68 -11.19
C ASP A 82 -18.81 4.40 -10.64
N LEU A 83 -17.88 3.82 -11.40
CA LEU A 83 -17.08 2.69 -10.96
C LEU A 83 -16.23 3.05 -9.74
N TRP A 84 -15.53 4.20 -9.76
CA TRP A 84 -14.78 4.65 -8.58
C TRP A 84 -15.68 4.84 -7.37
N ARG A 85 -16.85 5.50 -7.55
CA ARG A 85 -17.83 5.70 -6.47
C ARG A 85 -18.28 4.37 -5.86
N SER A 86 -18.57 3.36 -6.71
CA SER A 86 -19.00 2.05 -6.25
C SER A 86 -17.89 1.25 -5.57
N HIS A 87 -16.62 1.55 -5.86
CA HIS A 87 -15.44 0.91 -5.26
C HIS A 87 -14.90 1.64 -4.02
N GLY A 88 -15.68 2.55 -3.45
CA GLY A 88 -15.34 3.19 -2.18
C GLY A 88 -15.17 4.71 -2.25
N GLY A 89 -15.06 5.29 -3.44
CA GLY A 89 -14.88 6.74 -3.63
C GLY A 89 -16.04 7.58 -3.11
N LYS A 90 -17.24 7.00 -3.01
CA LYS A 90 -18.41 7.69 -2.41
C LYS A 90 -18.15 8.08 -0.94
N ALA A 91 -17.42 7.24 -0.18
CA ALA A 91 -17.07 7.57 1.20
C ALA A 91 -16.13 8.78 1.25
N THR A 92 -15.16 8.84 0.33
CA THR A 92 -14.25 9.99 0.17
C THR A 92 -15.01 11.25 -0.25
N GLU A 93 -15.92 11.19 -1.24
CA GLU A 93 -16.75 12.34 -1.61
C GLU A 93 -17.53 12.91 -0.41
N GLU A 94 -18.10 12.03 0.42
CA GLU A 94 -18.86 12.40 1.61
C GLU A 94 -17.95 13.03 2.67
N ALA A 95 -16.81 12.43 2.95
CA ALA A 95 -15.86 12.91 3.95
C ALA A 95 -15.34 14.33 3.64
N TYR A 96 -15.11 14.64 2.36
CA TYR A 96 -14.59 15.94 1.94
C TYR A 96 -15.63 17.05 1.77
N LYS A 97 -16.93 16.82 2.05
CA LYS A 97 -17.99 17.84 1.84
C LYS A 97 -17.76 19.14 2.59
N HIS A 98 -17.18 19.07 3.78
CA HIS A 98 -17.00 20.21 4.68
C HIS A 98 -15.56 20.71 4.79
N TYR A 99 -14.62 20.09 4.03
CA TYR A 99 -13.22 20.50 4.04
C TYR A 99 -13.02 21.79 3.24
N SER A 100 -12.20 22.69 3.77
CA SER A 100 -11.84 23.94 3.10
C SER A 100 -11.01 23.67 1.83
N LYS A 101 -10.82 24.69 1.01
CA LYS A 101 -9.92 24.57 -0.15
C LYS A 101 -8.47 24.42 0.27
N GLU A 102 -8.10 25.06 1.38
CA GLU A 102 -6.76 25.05 1.96
C GLU A 102 -6.41 23.65 2.46
N ASP A 103 -7.33 22.99 3.21
CA ASP A 103 -7.13 21.62 3.69
C ASP A 103 -7.02 20.63 2.52
N LYS A 104 -7.90 20.79 1.51
CA LYS A 104 -7.83 19.98 0.29
C LYS A 104 -6.49 20.16 -0.45
N GLN A 105 -5.94 21.38 -0.46
CA GLN A 105 -4.65 21.63 -1.10
C GLN A 105 -3.52 20.90 -0.40
N LEU A 106 -3.49 20.86 0.94
CA LEU A 106 -2.50 20.08 1.69
C LEU A 106 -2.55 18.59 1.33
N HIS A 107 -3.76 18.02 1.23
CA HIS A 107 -3.93 16.63 0.84
C HIS A 107 -3.54 16.39 -0.63
N ILE A 108 -3.85 17.31 -1.55
CA ILE A 108 -3.41 17.23 -2.95
C ILE A 108 -1.88 17.21 -3.02
N ASP A 109 -1.22 18.13 -2.32
CA ASP A 109 0.25 18.23 -2.32
C ASP A 109 0.89 16.94 -1.77
N PHE A 110 0.32 16.39 -0.70
CA PHE A 110 0.74 15.10 -0.15
C PHE A 110 0.56 13.96 -1.16
N LEU A 111 -0.64 13.80 -1.74
CA LEU A 111 -0.94 12.73 -2.71
C LEU A 111 -0.10 12.83 -3.99
N GLN A 112 0.25 14.06 -4.41
CA GLN A 112 1.15 14.26 -5.55
C GLN A 112 2.60 13.92 -5.23
N SER A 113 3.02 14.01 -3.97
CA SER A 113 4.38 13.69 -3.52
C SER A 113 4.66 12.19 -3.40
N LEU A 114 3.63 11.34 -3.46
CA LEU A 114 3.76 9.89 -3.29
C LEU A 114 4.67 9.26 -4.36
N ARG A 115 5.53 8.34 -3.91
CA ARG A 115 6.45 7.63 -4.80
C ARG A 115 5.76 6.42 -5.44
N ASN A 116 6.19 6.05 -6.63
CA ASN A 116 5.67 4.87 -7.31
C ASN A 116 6.27 3.57 -6.74
N TYR A 117 7.53 3.59 -6.32
CA TYR A 117 8.22 2.47 -5.67
C TYR A 117 9.41 2.96 -4.84
N LEU A 118 9.93 2.08 -4.01
CA LEU A 118 11.22 2.21 -3.34
C LEU A 118 12.04 0.94 -3.62
N LEU A 119 13.28 1.12 -4.02
CA LEU A 119 14.30 0.06 -4.03
C LEU A 119 15.38 0.44 -3.00
N ASP A 120 15.56 -0.42 -1.98
CA ASP A 120 16.53 -0.14 -0.92
C ASP A 120 17.95 -0.65 -1.24
N GLY A 121 18.90 -0.30 -0.37
CA GLY A 121 20.30 -0.69 -0.54
C GLY A 121 20.58 -2.21 -0.40
N GLN A 122 19.59 -3.01 0.02
CA GLN A 122 19.67 -4.46 0.11
C GLN A 122 18.95 -5.17 -1.05
N ASN A 123 18.57 -4.44 -2.09
CA ASN A 123 17.80 -4.91 -3.24
C ASN A 123 16.43 -5.46 -2.86
N ARG A 124 15.76 -4.85 -1.86
CA ARG A 124 14.36 -5.11 -1.53
C ARG A 124 13.49 -4.06 -2.20
N LEU A 125 12.44 -4.50 -2.86
CA LEU A 125 11.51 -3.66 -3.61
C LEU A 125 10.21 -3.48 -2.82
N PHE A 126 9.75 -2.24 -2.72
CA PHE A 126 8.48 -1.87 -2.13
C PHE A 126 7.68 -1.10 -3.17
N LEU A 127 6.44 -1.52 -3.42
CA LEU A 127 5.51 -0.85 -4.33
C LEU A 127 4.09 -1.27 -3.95
N HIS A 128 3.09 -0.55 -4.46
CA HIS A 128 1.71 -0.87 -4.10
C HIS A 128 1.22 -2.17 -4.74
N ALA A 129 1.39 -2.33 -6.06
CA ALA A 129 0.79 -3.43 -6.82
C ALA A 129 1.81 -4.34 -7.51
N GLY A 130 2.47 -3.86 -8.56
CA GLY A 130 3.42 -4.69 -9.29
C GLY A 130 4.16 -3.95 -10.40
N PHE A 131 4.73 -4.72 -11.30
CA PHE A 131 5.41 -4.25 -12.50
C PHE A 131 5.40 -5.37 -13.53
N THR A 132 5.47 -5.04 -14.83
CA THR A 132 5.37 -6.02 -15.92
C THR A 132 6.67 -6.25 -16.68
N ASP A 133 7.58 -5.28 -16.64
CA ASP A 133 8.83 -5.37 -17.39
C ASP A 133 9.78 -6.43 -16.83
N ARG A 134 10.36 -7.24 -17.70
CA ARG A 134 11.30 -8.31 -17.33
C ARG A 134 12.67 -7.80 -16.89
N GLY A 135 12.99 -6.54 -17.15
CA GLY A 135 14.18 -5.84 -16.66
C GLY A 135 14.00 -5.20 -15.28
N GLY A 136 12.78 -5.24 -14.72
CA GLY A 136 12.46 -4.68 -13.41
C GLY A 136 11.93 -3.26 -13.46
N VAL A 137 11.69 -2.68 -12.27
CA VAL A 137 11.00 -1.39 -12.11
C VAL A 137 11.68 -0.22 -12.82
N ALA A 138 13.01 -0.27 -12.99
CA ALA A 138 13.73 0.78 -13.71
C ALA A 138 13.45 0.82 -15.22
N HIS A 139 12.86 -0.25 -15.76
CA HIS A 139 12.52 -0.41 -17.18
C HIS A 139 11.00 -0.36 -17.43
N GLU A 140 10.19 -0.26 -16.35
CA GLU A 140 8.73 -0.22 -16.49
C GLU A 140 8.28 1.06 -17.22
N PHE A 141 7.70 0.88 -18.38
CA PHE A 141 7.26 2.00 -19.24
C PHE A 141 5.92 2.59 -18.76
N PHE A 142 5.00 1.74 -18.34
CA PHE A 142 3.68 2.16 -17.85
C PHE A 142 3.72 2.32 -16.35
N THR A 143 3.96 3.52 -15.86
CA THR A 143 4.13 3.81 -14.43
C THR A 143 2.90 3.50 -13.59
N GLU A 144 1.70 3.49 -14.21
CA GLU A 144 0.46 3.05 -13.54
C GLU A 144 0.52 1.58 -13.09
N ASN A 145 1.33 0.74 -13.72
CA ASN A 145 1.50 -0.65 -13.30
C ASN A 145 1.98 -0.75 -11.84
N PHE A 146 2.77 0.21 -11.36
CA PHE A 146 3.23 0.20 -9.98
C PHE A 146 2.10 0.20 -8.95
N TYR A 147 0.92 0.69 -9.33
CA TYR A 147 -0.23 0.76 -8.42
C TYR A 147 -1.53 0.16 -9.01
N TRP A 148 -1.48 -0.48 -10.20
CA TRP A 148 -2.62 -1.17 -10.80
C TRP A 148 -2.37 -2.62 -11.16
N ASP A 149 -1.10 -3.07 -11.31
CA ASP A 149 -0.79 -4.43 -11.77
C ASP A 149 -1.20 -5.48 -10.74
N ARG A 150 -1.86 -6.54 -11.20
CA ARG A 150 -2.15 -7.74 -10.38
C ARG A 150 -1.32 -8.95 -10.80
N THR A 151 -0.64 -8.84 -11.94
CA THR A 151 0.03 -9.99 -12.56
C THR A 151 1.29 -10.41 -11.81
N LEU A 152 1.94 -9.53 -11.05
CA LEU A 152 3.09 -9.91 -10.23
C LEU A 152 2.67 -10.87 -9.10
N TRP A 153 1.59 -10.54 -8.38
CA TRP A 153 1.09 -11.41 -7.30
C TRP A 153 0.52 -12.72 -7.84
N GLU A 154 -0.28 -12.66 -8.91
CA GLU A 154 -0.79 -13.86 -9.59
C GLU A 154 0.33 -14.77 -10.09
N LEU A 155 1.42 -14.20 -10.65
CA LEU A 155 2.60 -14.93 -11.05
C LEU A 155 3.28 -15.64 -9.88
N ALA A 156 3.44 -14.96 -8.75
CA ALA A 156 4.00 -15.55 -7.54
C ALA A 156 3.14 -16.73 -7.03
N LEU A 157 1.81 -16.59 -7.05
CA LEU A 157 0.88 -17.64 -6.65
C LEU A 157 0.87 -18.83 -7.61
N ALA A 158 0.97 -18.57 -8.92
CA ALA A 158 0.92 -19.59 -9.96
C ALA A 158 2.25 -20.39 -10.10
N THR A 159 3.35 -19.81 -9.61
CA THR A 159 4.65 -20.49 -9.66
C THR A 159 4.69 -21.60 -8.62
N PRO A 160 5.06 -22.86 -8.97
CA PRO A 160 5.18 -23.96 -8.02
C PRO A 160 6.13 -23.62 -6.86
N GLU A 161 5.73 -23.94 -5.62
CA GLU A 161 6.50 -23.56 -4.41
C GLU A 161 7.92 -24.19 -4.39
N ASP A 162 8.08 -25.37 -4.98
CA ASP A 162 9.34 -26.10 -5.07
C ASP A 162 10.21 -25.69 -6.27
N MET A 163 9.71 -24.81 -7.15
CA MET A 163 10.47 -24.32 -8.29
C MET A 163 11.61 -23.39 -7.81
N LEU A 164 12.83 -23.75 -8.15
CA LEU A 164 14.02 -23.00 -7.72
C LEU A 164 14.32 -21.82 -8.69
N PRO A 165 14.89 -20.72 -8.20
CA PRO A 165 15.32 -19.59 -9.05
C PRO A 165 16.35 -19.96 -10.13
N THR A 166 17.00 -21.10 -9.99
CA THR A 166 17.96 -21.67 -10.99
C THR A 166 17.26 -22.44 -12.11
N ASP A 167 15.98 -22.73 -11.99
CA ASP A 167 15.20 -23.38 -13.03
C ASP A 167 15.08 -22.45 -14.26
N PRO A 168 15.32 -22.93 -15.51
CA PRO A 168 15.24 -22.10 -16.70
C PRO A 168 13.82 -21.54 -16.97
N TYR A 169 12.79 -22.12 -16.38
CA TYR A 169 11.41 -21.66 -16.47
C TYR A 169 10.97 -20.77 -15.31
N TYR A 170 11.85 -20.54 -14.31
CA TYR A 170 11.52 -19.66 -13.20
C TYR A 170 11.21 -18.23 -13.68
N PRO A 171 10.11 -17.63 -13.25
CA PRO A 171 9.71 -16.31 -13.75
C PRO A 171 10.74 -15.24 -13.42
N LYS A 172 11.29 -14.59 -14.46
CA LYS A 172 12.36 -13.58 -14.32
C LYS A 172 12.01 -12.48 -13.33
N ARG A 173 10.78 -11.98 -13.32
CA ARG A 173 10.33 -10.92 -12.41
C ARG A 173 10.50 -11.28 -10.93
N LEU A 174 10.31 -12.54 -10.58
CA LEU A 174 10.47 -13.03 -9.20
C LEU A 174 11.92 -13.18 -8.75
N SER A 175 12.91 -13.16 -9.69
CA SER A 175 14.32 -13.33 -9.39
C SER A 175 15.13 -12.02 -9.37
N LEU A 176 14.49 -10.88 -9.64
CA LEU A 176 15.20 -9.59 -9.77
C LEU A 176 15.56 -8.95 -8.43
N TYR A 177 14.76 -9.21 -7.40
CA TYR A 177 14.87 -8.58 -6.09
C TYR A 177 15.00 -9.63 -4.99
N LYS A 178 15.66 -9.25 -3.90
CA LYS A 178 15.81 -10.11 -2.72
C LYS A 178 14.45 -10.42 -2.08
N GLU A 179 13.62 -9.40 -1.97
CA GLU A 179 12.25 -9.47 -1.47
C GLU A 179 11.42 -8.38 -2.15
N ILE A 180 10.13 -8.60 -2.31
CA ILE A 180 9.19 -7.63 -2.85
C ILE A 180 8.03 -7.50 -1.86
N TYR A 181 7.65 -6.28 -1.51
CA TYR A 181 6.54 -5.98 -0.60
C TYR A 181 5.45 -5.24 -1.36
N ILE A 182 4.22 -5.78 -1.32
CA ILE A 182 3.04 -5.26 -2.02
C ILE A 182 1.81 -5.20 -1.11
N GLY A 183 0.79 -4.46 -1.58
CA GLY A 183 -0.59 -4.43 -1.10
C GLY A 183 -1.58 -4.77 -2.21
N HIS A 184 -2.60 -3.91 -2.40
CA HIS A 184 -3.51 -3.85 -3.56
C HIS A 184 -4.47 -5.03 -3.75
N THR A 185 -4.02 -6.24 -3.53
CA THR A 185 -4.85 -7.44 -3.74
C THR A 185 -5.11 -8.11 -2.39
N PRO A 186 -6.33 -7.96 -1.84
CA PRO A 186 -6.62 -8.43 -0.49
C PRO A 186 -6.34 -9.92 -0.31
N THR A 187 -5.61 -10.27 0.75
CA THR A 187 -5.36 -11.67 1.14
C THR A 187 -6.66 -12.40 1.47
N LEU A 188 -7.74 -11.65 1.75
CA LEU A 188 -9.10 -12.17 1.90
C LEU A 188 -9.59 -12.96 0.68
N ASN A 189 -9.13 -12.61 -0.53
CA ASN A 189 -9.43 -13.35 -1.75
C ASN A 189 -8.91 -14.78 -1.73
N TYR A 190 -7.99 -15.07 -0.81
CA TYR A 190 -7.33 -16.37 -0.62
C TYR A 190 -7.70 -17.01 0.72
N GLY A 191 -8.75 -16.50 1.39
CA GLY A 191 -9.33 -17.05 2.61
C GLY A 191 -8.55 -16.75 3.89
N THR A 192 -7.71 -15.72 3.91
CA THR A 192 -6.95 -15.31 5.10
C THR A 192 -6.95 -13.80 5.29
N ASP A 193 -6.92 -13.35 6.55
CA ASP A 193 -6.69 -11.98 6.98
C ASP A 193 -5.26 -11.74 7.48
N GLN A 194 -4.33 -12.64 7.14
CA GLN A 194 -2.93 -12.61 7.51
C GLN A 194 -2.06 -12.17 6.31
N PRO A 195 -0.86 -11.58 6.54
CA PRO A 195 0.11 -11.39 5.47
C PRO A 195 0.44 -12.70 4.77
N MET A 196 0.59 -12.64 3.45
CA MET A 196 0.96 -13.81 2.64
C MET A 196 2.34 -13.62 2.01
N CYS A 197 3.09 -14.72 1.87
CA CYS A 197 4.35 -14.74 1.13
C CYS A 197 4.35 -15.84 0.07
N ARG A 198 4.78 -15.52 -1.14
CA ARG A 198 5.07 -16.47 -2.23
C ARG A 198 6.29 -16.02 -3.01
N HIS A 199 7.29 -16.89 -3.15
CA HIS A 199 8.54 -16.62 -3.90
C HIS A 199 9.17 -15.24 -3.58
N HIS A 200 9.30 -14.91 -2.27
CA HIS A 200 9.82 -13.63 -1.76
C HIS A 200 8.93 -12.40 -2.03
N VAL A 201 7.72 -12.58 -2.56
CA VAL A 201 6.71 -11.52 -2.66
C VAL A 201 5.83 -11.58 -1.43
N TRP A 202 5.89 -10.53 -0.60
CA TRP A 202 5.08 -10.34 0.60
C TRP A 202 3.89 -9.45 0.28
N ASN A 203 2.69 -9.95 0.48
CA ASN A 203 1.45 -9.19 0.35
C ASN A 203 0.90 -8.84 1.73
N LEU A 204 0.77 -7.54 2.02
CA LEU A 204 0.32 -6.99 3.30
C LEU A 204 -1.08 -6.37 3.25
N ASP A 205 -1.79 -6.41 2.11
CA ASP A 205 -3.19 -6.02 2.08
C ASP A 205 -4.05 -7.10 2.76
N THR A 206 -4.26 -6.95 4.04
CA THR A 206 -5.03 -7.89 4.88
C THR A 206 -6.49 -7.49 5.02
N GLY A 207 -6.97 -6.63 4.11
CA GLY A 207 -8.38 -6.33 3.92
C GLY A 207 -8.91 -5.19 4.76
N ALA A 208 -8.10 -4.18 5.11
CA ALA A 208 -8.59 -3.01 5.85
C ALA A 208 -9.77 -2.34 5.13
N GLY A 209 -9.70 -2.18 3.80
CA GLY A 209 -10.79 -1.66 2.97
C GLY A 209 -12.06 -2.53 2.91
N PHE A 210 -12.08 -3.68 3.56
CA PHE A 210 -13.19 -4.63 3.61
C PHE A 210 -13.58 -4.98 5.06
N ASN A 211 -13.36 -4.06 6.00
CA ASN A 211 -13.66 -4.22 7.42
C ASN A 211 -12.98 -5.46 8.04
N SER A 212 -11.73 -5.72 7.67
CA SER A 212 -10.94 -6.83 8.20
C SER A 212 -9.77 -6.31 9.03
N ARG A 213 -8.54 -6.36 8.51
CA ARG A 213 -7.36 -6.02 9.29
C ARG A 213 -6.46 -5.03 8.55
N LEU A 214 -5.87 -4.10 9.33
CA LEU A 214 -4.70 -3.33 8.90
C LEU A 214 -3.44 -3.99 9.49
N THR A 215 -2.41 -4.17 8.68
CA THR A 215 -1.16 -4.84 9.07
C THR A 215 0.04 -3.91 8.99
N ILE A 216 0.92 -3.99 10.00
CA ILE A 216 2.28 -3.48 10.01
C ILE A 216 3.25 -4.64 10.27
N MET A 217 4.35 -4.72 9.53
CA MET A 217 5.34 -5.81 9.60
C MET A 217 6.77 -5.28 9.74
N ASP A 218 7.55 -5.83 10.64
CA ASP A 218 9.02 -5.69 10.66
C ASP A 218 9.62 -6.57 9.57
N ILE A 219 10.30 -5.95 8.60
CA ILE A 219 10.81 -6.69 7.44
C ILE A 219 12.03 -7.59 7.74
N GLU A 220 12.71 -7.38 8.88
CA GLU A 220 13.85 -8.23 9.24
C GLU A 220 13.40 -9.49 10.00
N THR A 221 12.49 -9.32 10.96
CA THR A 221 12.01 -10.43 11.80
C THR A 221 10.81 -11.16 11.21
N LYS A 222 10.05 -10.49 10.30
CA LYS A 222 8.73 -10.90 9.79
C LYS A 222 7.66 -10.96 10.88
N GLU A 223 7.95 -10.44 12.07
CA GLU A 223 6.93 -10.19 13.09
C GLU A 223 5.97 -9.12 12.57
N TYR A 224 4.67 -9.30 12.79
CA TYR A 224 3.66 -8.34 12.37
C TYR A 224 2.60 -8.12 13.44
N TRP A 225 2.02 -6.96 13.40
CA TRP A 225 0.92 -6.54 14.26
C TRP A 225 -0.26 -6.16 13.39
N GLN A 226 -1.45 -6.40 13.89
CA GLN A 226 -2.69 -6.11 13.19
C GLN A 226 -3.66 -5.37 14.09
N ALA A 227 -4.43 -4.45 13.52
CA ALA A 227 -5.59 -3.83 14.13
C ALA A 227 -6.86 -4.21 13.35
N ALA A 228 -7.96 -4.45 14.05
CA ALA A 228 -9.24 -4.74 13.42
C ALA A 228 -9.87 -3.43 12.91
N VAL A 229 -10.44 -3.48 11.70
CA VAL A 229 -11.24 -2.38 11.16
C VAL A 229 -12.71 -2.66 11.45
N ASN A 230 -13.35 -1.76 12.19
CA ASN A 230 -14.74 -1.88 12.66
C ASN A 230 -15.54 -0.60 12.31
N GLU A 231 -15.44 -0.11 11.06
CA GLU A 231 -16.07 1.15 10.63
C GLU A 231 -17.35 0.97 9.79
#